data_cadbc4930bb002e04f1285ae4d0d6533
#
_entry.id   cadbc4930bb002e04f1285ae4d0d6533
#
_cell.length_a   1.000
_cell.length_b   1.000
_cell.length_c   1.000
_cell.angle_alpha   90.00
_cell.angle_beta   90.00
_cell.angle_gamma   90.00
#
_symmetry.space_group_name_H-M   'P 1'
#
loop_
_entity.id
_entity.type
_entity.pdbx_description
1 polymer ?
#
loop_
_entity_poly.entity_id
_entity_poly.type
_entity_poly.pdbx_seq_one_letter_code
_entity_poly.pdbx_strand_id
1 'polypeptide(L)'
;MHEIPSVPVVITDIIEESPSIRTFVFSRRFPAEPGHFCMVWIPGTDEIPMAFSAQNAITVQKVGEATEALFALSRGDKIGIKGPLGNGFSPTGRTLAVAGGVGAAPLRLLATLGMADDFILGARTAGELLFSKELADVTNLKCATDDGTHGHHGFVTELLRAADPASYDTICVCGPEVMMKAVLAILIDAGCPEKGQFSLHRYMKCGVGICGSCCIDHSGLRVCRDGPVFTGDVIINSEFGSYTRDASGRRKPI
;
A
#
# COMPACT_ATOMS: atom_id res chain seq x y z
N MET A 1 14.02 21.70 -9.69
CA MET A 1 12.93 20.72 -9.50
C MET A 1 12.69 20.10 -10.87
N HIS A 2 13.09 18.84 -11.09
CA HIS A 2 12.78 18.20 -12.37
C HIS A 2 11.28 17.90 -12.36
N GLU A 3 10.54 18.45 -13.33
CA GLU A 3 9.15 18.06 -13.55
C GLU A 3 9.13 16.57 -13.92
N ILE A 4 8.36 15.78 -13.18
CA ILE A 4 8.06 14.40 -13.56
C ILE A 4 6.79 14.47 -14.41
N PRO A 5 6.92 14.38 -15.75
CA PRO A 5 5.76 14.50 -16.62
C PRO A 5 4.83 13.30 -16.47
N SER A 6 3.54 13.52 -16.67
CA SER A 6 2.59 12.42 -16.85
C SER A 6 2.85 11.76 -18.20
N VAL A 7 3.10 10.45 -18.18
CA VAL A 7 3.40 9.65 -19.37
C VAL A 7 2.15 8.86 -19.77
N PRO A 8 1.63 9.02 -21.00
CA PRO A 8 0.53 8.19 -21.45
C PRO A 8 1.00 6.73 -21.63
N VAL A 9 0.21 5.81 -21.08
CA VAL A 9 0.41 4.36 -21.22
C VAL A 9 -0.87 3.70 -21.72
N VAL A 10 -0.71 2.58 -22.43
CA VAL A 10 -1.83 1.73 -22.84
C VAL A 10 -2.03 0.64 -21.80
N ILE A 11 -3.27 0.39 -21.40
CA ILE A 11 -3.65 -0.78 -20.62
C ILE A 11 -3.53 -2.02 -21.50
N THR A 12 -2.55 -2.87 -21.20
CA THR A 12 -2.29 -4.09 -21.99
C THR A 12 -3.06 -5.29 -21.46
N ASP A 13 -3.34 -5.29 -20.15
CA ASP A 13 -4.14 -6.34 -19.50
C ASP A 13 -4.90 -5.81 -18.29
N ILE A 14 -5.99 -6.48 -17.95
CA ILE A 14 -6.80 -6.24 -16.75
C ILE A 14 -7.06 -7.60 -16.12
N ILE A 15 -6.54 -7.79 -14.90
CA ILE A 15 -6.69 -9.03 -14.13
C ILE A 15 -7.72 -8.77 -13.03
N GLU A 16 -8.77 -9.57 -13.00
CA GLU A 16 -9.77 -9.53 -11.94
C GLU A 16 -9.27 -10.33 -10.75
N GLU A 17 -8.87 -9.64 -9.69
CA GLU A 17 -8.36 -10.25 -8.45
C GLU A 17 -9.53 -10.63 -7.51
N SER A 18 -10.58 -9.83 -7.51
CA SER A 18 -11.85 -10.06 -6.82
C SER A 18 -12.95 -9.23 -7.48
N PRO A 19 -14.24 -9.37 -7.10
CA PRO A 19 -15.32 -8.54 -7.66
C PRO A 19 -15.11 -7.03 -7.51
N SER A 20 -14.32 -6.58 -6.51
CA SER A 20 -14.06 -5.18 -6.23
C SER A 20 -12.60 -4.77 -6.44
N ILE A 21 -11.71 -5.68 -6.86
CA ILE A 21 -10.28 -5.39 -7.02
C ILE A 21 -9.79 -5.89 -8.38
N ARG A 22 -9.10 -5.01 -9.11
CA ARG A 22 -8.48 -5.32 -10.40
C ARG A 22 -7.03 -4.84 -10.44
N THR A 23 -6.19 -5.62 -11.13
CA THR A 23 -4.83 -5.23 -11.49
C THR A 23 -4.82 -4.76 -12.95
N PHE A 24 -4.36 -3.51 -13.16
CA PHE A 24 -4.19 -2.91 -14.48
C PHE A 24 -2.72 -2.99 -14.87
N VAL A 25 -2.42 -3.68 -15.96
CA VAL A 25 -1.06 -3.85 -16.50
C VAL A 25 -0.85 -2.86 -17.63
N PHE A 26 0.31 -2.19 -17.65
CA PHE A 26 0.65 -1.14 -18.62
C PHE A 26 1.63 -1.61 -19.68
N SER A 27 1.59 -0.95 -20.83
CA SER A 27 2.54 -1.13 -21.95
C SER A 27 3.98 -0.68 -21.60
N ARG A 28 4.21 -0.01 -20.48
CA ARG A 28 5.50 0.54 -20.07
C ARG A 28 5.87 0.10 -18.64
N ARG A 29 7.15 -0.24 -18.44
CA ARG A 29 7.73 -0.43 -17.11
C ARG A 29 8.28 0.89 -16.59
N PHE A 30 8.11 1.11 -15.29
CA PHE A 30 8.66 2.23 -14.55
C PHE A 30 9.74 1.72 -13.59
N PRO A 31 10.78 2.48 -13.27
CA PRO A 31 11.79 2.08 -12.29
C PRO A 31 11.24 2.23 -10.86
N ALA A 32 10.08 1.62 -10.62
CA ALA A 32 9.42 1.66 -9.32
C ALA A 32 10.08 0.67 -8.38
N GLU A 33 10.33 1.12 -7.15
CA GLU A 33 10.75 0.31 -6.01
C GLU A 33 9.55 0.00 -5.10
N PRO A 34 9.65 -1.01 -4.22
CA PRO A 34 8.55 -1.35 -3.30
C PRO A 34 8.09 -0.16 -2.47
N GLY A 35 6.79 0.09 -2.44
CA GLY A 35 6.20 1.22 -1.72
C GLY A 35 6.16 2.54 -2.49
N HIS A 36 6.82 2.66 -3.65
CA HIS A 36 6.61 3.80 -4.54
C HIS A 36 5.16 3.84 -5.05
N PHE A 37 4.65 5.05 -5.30
CA PHE A 37 3.35 5.26 -5.91
C PHE A 37 3.45 6.05 -7.21
N CYS A 38 2.36 6.17 -7.91
CA CYS A 38 2.18 7.09 -9.04
C CYS A 38 0.87 7.84 -8.89
N MET A 39 0.78 9.02 -9.53
CA MET A 39 -0.49 9.66 -9.80
C MET A 39 -1.00 9.11 -11.14
N VAL A 40 -2.20 8.56 -11.11
CA VAL A 40 -2.89 7.98 -12.27
C VAL A 40 -3.92 8.99 -12.77
N TRP A 41 -3.67 9.55 -13.94
CA TRP A 41 -4.62 10.43 -14.61
C TRP A 41 -5.61 9.60 -15.44
N ILE A 42 -6.87 9.75 -15.14
CA ILE A 42 -7.99 9.11 -15.84
C ILE A 42 -8.63 10.18 -16.70
N PRO A 43 -8.55 10.07 -18.06
CA PRO A 43 -9.11 11.08 -18.95
C PRO A 43 -10.58 11.40 -18.66
N GLY A 44 -10.87 12.69 -18.48
CA GLY A 44 -12.23 13.17 -18.22
C GLY A 44 -12.73 13.02 -16.78
N THR A 45 -11.92 12.47 -15.87
CA THR A 45 -12.33 12.24 -14.48
C THR A 45 -11.42 12.93 -13.49
N ASP A 46 -10.27 12.32 -13.13
CA ASP A 46 -9.41 12.82 -12.04
C ASP A 46 -7.97 12.29 -12.19
N GLU A 47 -7.08 12.76 -11.29
CA GLU A 47 -5.73 12.22 -11.08
C GLU A 47 -5.61 11.72 -9.64
N ILE A 48 -5.45 10.41 -9.44
CA ILE A 48 -5.46 9.76 -8.13
C ILE A 48 -4.17 9.01 -7.83
N PRO A 49 -3.73 8.96 -6.54
CA PRO A 49 -2.54 8.21 -6.14
C PRO A 49 -2.81 6.71 -6.10
N MET A 50 -1.91 5.92 -6.68
CA MET A 50 -1.94 4.45 -6.63
C MET A 50 -0.53 3.90 -6.41
N ALA A 51 -0.39 2.95 -5.49
CA ALA A 51 0.87 2.23 -5.31
C ALA A 51 1.13 1.30 -6.49
N PHE A 52 2.40 1.18 -6.87
CA PHE A 52 2.81 0.15 -7.82
C PHE A 52 2.69 -1.25 -7.18
N SER A 53 1.99 -2.16 -7.84
CA SER A 53 1.95 -3.59 -7.48
C SER A 53 2.97 -4.42 -8.29
N ALA A 54 3.44 -3.87 -9.40
CA ALA A 54 4.59 -4.30 -10.20
C ALA A 54 5.16 -3.10 -10.94
N GLN A 55 6.34 -3.20 -11.53
CA GLN A 55 6.96 -2.09 -12.27
C GLN A 55 6.13 -1.59 -13.47
N ASN A 56 5.13 -2.35 -13.89
CA ASN A 56 4.21 -2.00 -14.98
C ASN A 56 2.75 -2.24 -14.61
N ALA A 57 2.41 -2.24 -13.31
CA ALA A 57 1.03 -2.48 -12.88
C ALA A 57 0.67 -1.74 -11.59
N ILE A 58 -0.61 -1.44 -11.48
CA ILE A 58 -1.28 -1.00 -10.25
C ILE A 58 -2.44 -1.95 -9.94
N THR A 59 -2.72 -2.15 -8.65
CA THR A 59 -3.88 -2.92 -8.19
C THR A 59 -4.84 -1.99 -7.46
N VAL A 60 -6.07 -1.93 -7.92
CA VAL A 60 -7.05 -0.90 -7.56
C VAL A 60 -8.28 -1.56 -6.95
N GLN A 61 -8.69 -1.08 -5.78
CA GLN A 61 -9.98 -1.39 -5.18
C GLN A 61 -11.01 -0.33 -5.61
N LYS A 62 -12.18 -0.76 -6.06
CA LYS A 62 -13.29 0.11 -6.44
C LYS A 62 -13.97 0.67 -5.19
N VAL A 63 -13.73 1.95 -4.90
CA VAL A 63 -14.22 2.61 -3.68
C VAL A 63 -14.85 3.98 -3.91
N GLY A 64 -14.84 4.52 -5.14
CA GLY A 64 -15.41 5.83 -5.46
C GLY A 64 -15.26 6.16 -6.93
N GLU A 65 -15.74 7.35 -7.32
CA GLU A 65 -15.92 7.82 -8.71
C GLU A 65 -14.69 7.57 -9.61
N ALA A 66 -13.51 7.99 -9.18
CA ALA A 66 -12.29 7.81 -9.97
C ALA A 66 -11.92 6.33 -10.18
N THR A 67 -12.10 5.50 -9.15
CA THR A 67 -11.86 4.05 -9.26
C THR A 67 -12.96 3.34 -10.05
N GLU A 68 -14.19 3.84 -10.03
CA GLU A 68 -15.27 3.36 -10.92
C GLU A 68 -14.96 3.70 -12.37
N ALA A 69 -14.44 4.90 -12.66
CA ALA A 69 -14.01 5.28 -14.00
C ALA A 69 -12.86 4.39 -14.50
N LEU A 70 -11.88 4.05 -13.66
CA LEU A 70 -10.84 3.06 -14.00
C LEU A 70 -11.45 1.68 -14.33
N PHE A 71 -12.43 1.23 -13.56
CA PHE A 71 -13.09 -0.05 -13.78
C PHE A 71 -13.94 -0.11 -15.07
N ALA A 72 -14.31 1.05 -15.60
CA ALA A 72 -15.01 1.15 -16.91
C ALA A 72 -14.05 1.05 -18.11
N LEU A 73 -12.73 1.17 -17.88
CA LEU A 73 -11.73 1.06 -18.95
C LEU A 73 -11.51 -0.39 -19.38
N SER A 74 -11.05 -0.54 -20.60
CA SER A 74 -10.76 -1.80 -21.27
C SER A 74 -9.30 -1.89 -21.72
N ARG A 75 -8.85 -3.09 -22.09
CA ARG A 75 -7.55 -3.27 -22.78
C ARG A 75 -7.52 -2.42 -24.05
N GLY A 76 -6.43 -1.70 -24.24
CA GLY A 76 -6.24 -0.76 -25.35
C GLY A 76 -6.51 0.69 -24.97
N ASP A 77 -7.25 0.95 -23.88
CA ASP A 77 -7.46 2.30 -23.38
C ASP A 77 -6.18 2.93 -22.82
N LYS A 78 -6.15 4.25 -22.79
CA LYS A 78 -4.99 5.02 -22.34
C LYS A 78 -5.27 5.73 -21.02
N ILE A 79 -4.29 5.70 -20.14
CA ILE A 79 -4.24 6.50 -18.91
C ILE A 79 -2.91 7.23 -18.81
N GLY A 80 -2.82 8.25 -17.99
CA GLY A 80 -1.55 8.93 -17.71
C GLY A 80 -0.94 8.43 -16.40
N ILE A 81 0.37 8.16 -16.39
CA ILE A 81 1.12 7.78 -15.20
C ILE A 81 2.19 8.82 -14.92
N LYS A 82 2.13 9.47 -13.76
CA LYS A 82 3.17 10.35 -13.26
C LYS A 82 3.85 9.67 -12.06
N GLY A 83 5.07 9.22 -12.27
CA GLY A 83 5.81 8.47 -11.25
C GLY A 83 7.04 7.74 -11.83
N PRO A 84 7.76 6.96 -10.99
CA PRO A 84 7.51 6.72 -9.56
C PRO A 84 7.67 7.97 -8.69
N LEU A 85 6.91 8.03 -7.60
CA LEU A 85 6.90 9.14 -6.64
C LEU A 85 7.05 8.60 -5.20
N GLY A 86 7.48 9.48 -4.31
CA GLY A 86 7.63 9.20 -2.89
C GLY A 86 8.87 8.40 -2.53
N ASN A 87 8.96 8.01 -1.26
CA ASN A 87 10.01 7.16 -0.70
C ASN A 87 9.41 5.81 -0.35
N GLY A 88 9.96 4.74 -0.90
CA GLY A 88 9.48 3.38 -0.70
C GLY A 88 10.00 2.72 0.57
N PHE A 89 9.78 1.41 0.66
CA PHE A 89 10.34 0.57 1.71
C PHE A 89 11.86 0.42 1.53
N SER A 90 12.58 0.45 2.64
CA SER A 90 14.03 0.25 2.68
C SER A 90 14.36 -0.86 3.69
N PRO A 91 13.97 -2.13 3.39
CA PRO A 91 14.19 -3.22 4.30
C PRO A 91 15.67 -3.56 4.42
N THR A 92 16.07 -3.99 5.61
CA THR A 92 17.41 -4.50 5.94
C THR A 92 17.31 -5.79 6.71
N GLY A 93 18.24 -6.71 6.50
CA GLY A 93 18.25 -7.98 7.22
C GLY A 93 17.01 -8.82 7.00
N ARG A 94 16.64 -9.60 8.04
CA ARG A 94 15.45 -10.45 7.99
C ARG A 94 14.17 -9.62 8.01
N THR A 95 13.38 -9.76 6.97
CA THR A 95 12.23 -8.88 6.70
C THR A 95 10.91 -9.64 6.72
N LEU A 96 9.95 -9.09 7.50
CA LEU A 96 8.56 -9.52 7.53
C LEU A 96 7.69 -8.51 6.79
N ALA A 97 6.85 -8.95 5.86
CA ALA A 97 5.78 -8.15 5.27
C ALA A 97 4.43 -8.45 5.94
N VAL A 98 3.65 -7.43 6.30
CA VAL A 98 2.31 -7.57 6.89
C VAL A 98 1.31 -6.78 6.07
N ALA A 99 0.43 -7.48 5.38
CA ALA A 99 -0.55 -6.92 4.46
C ALA A 99 -1.99 -7.14 4.91
N GLY A 100 -2.87 -6.15 4.66
CA GLY A 100 -4.31 -6.29 4.80
C GLY A 100 -5.06 -5.86 3.55
N GLY A 101 -5.87 -6.75 2.97
CA GLY A 101 -6.66 -6.47 1.76
C GLY A 101 -5.81 -5.94 0.61
N VAL A 102 -6.21 -4.82 -0.01
CA VAL A 102 -5.49 -4.19 -1.13
C VAL A 102 -4.09 -3.69 -0.75
N GLY A 103 -3.76 -3.57 0.54
CA GLY A 103 -2.41 -3.28 1.02
C GLY A 103 -1.37 -4.34 0.66
N ALA A 104 -1.80 -5.52 0.20
CA ALA A 104 -0.90 -6.50 -0.40
C ALA A 104 -0.22 -5.98 -1.69
N ALA A 105 -0.85 -5.06 -2.41
CA ALA A 105 -0.36 -4.56 -3.70
C ALA A 105 1.04 -3.92 -3.62
N PRO A 106 1.33 -2.91 -2.78
CA PRO A 106 2.67 -2.35 -2.66
C PRO A 106 3.69 -3.35 -2.09
N LEU A 107 3.25 -4.30 -1.25
CA LEU A 107 4.13 -5.32 -0.66
C LEU A 107 4.39 -6.50 -1.61
N ARG A 108 3.55 -6.71 -2.63
CA ARG A 108 3.80 -7.70 -3.69
C ARG A 108 5.13 -7.44 -4.39
N LEU A 109 5.41 -6.18 -4.74
CA LEU A 109 6.68 -5.83 -5.40
C LEU A 109 7.88 -6.09 -4.48
N LEU A 110 7.74 -5.88 -3.17
CA LEU A 110 8.76 -6.22 -2.17
C LEU A 110 9.06 -7.73 -2.18
N ALA A 111 8.01 -8.56 -2.12
CA ALA A 111 8.14 -10.00 -2.10
C ALA A 111 8.72 -10.56 -3.41
N THR A 112 8.22 -10.11 -4.56
CA THR A 112 8.67 -10.59 -5.88
C THR A 112 10.09 -10.18 -6.23
N LEU A 113 10.64 -9.16 -5.57
CA LEU A 113 12.06 -8.79 -5.67
C LEU A 113 12.96 -9.53 -4.65
N GLY A 114 12.41 -10.46 -3.87
CA GLY A 114 13.14 -11.24 -2.88
C GLY A 114 13.59 -10.43 -1.66
N MET A 115 12.85 -9.35 -1.33
CA MET A 115 13.15 -8.44 -0.23
C MET A 115 12.30 -8.72 1.02
N ALA A 116 11.50 -9.80 1.04
CA ALA A 116 10.73 -10.27 2.19
C ALA A 116 10.97 -11.76 2.39
N ASP A 117 11.35 -12.16 3.60
CA ASP A 117 11.55 -13.57 3.98
C ASP A 117 10.21 -14.21 4.37
N ASP A 118 9.47 -13.51 5.23
CA ASP A 118 8.18 -13.94 5.75
C ASP A 118 7.09 -12.96 5.31
N PHE A 119 5.87 -13.47 5.08
CA PHE A 119 4.73 -12.65 4.68
C PHE A 119 3.47 -13.05 5.46
N ILE A 120 2.81 -12.08 6.10
CA ILE A 120 1.50 -12.25 6.73
C ILE A 120 0.47 -11.50 5.89
N LEU A 121 -0.48 -12.24 5.32
CA LEU A 121 -1.54 -11.71 4.47
C LEU A 121 -2.90 -11.87 5.17
N GLY A 122 -3.60 -10.75 5.35
CA GLY A 122 -4.94 -10.73 5.93
C GLY A 122 -6.02 -10.30 4.95
N ALA A 123 -7.18 -10.92 5.04
CA ALA A 123 -8.39 -10.54 4.33
C ALA A 123 -9.64 -10.89 5.15
N ARG A 124 -10.82 -10.42 4.73
CA ARG A 124 -12.08 -10.81 5.37
C ARG A 124 -12.43 -12.27 5.08
N THR A 125 -12.19 -12.72 3.86
CA THR A 125 -12.51 -14.07 3.37
C THR A 125 -11.40 -14.61 2.49
N ALA A 126 -11.38 -15.92 2.25
CA ALA A 126 -10.43 -16.57 1.33
C ALA A 126 -10.43 -15.96 -0.08
N GLY A 127 -11.61 -15.55 -0.59
CA GLY A 127 -11.75 -14.94 -1.92
C GLY A 127 -11.17 -13.53 -2.04
N GLU A 128 -10.76 -12.91 -0.93
CA GLU A 128 -10.14 -11.59 -0.88
C GLU A 128 -8.62 -11.64 -0.59
N LEU A 129 -8.02 -12.84 -0.45
CA LEU A 129 -6.57 -13.03 -0.28
C LEU A 129 -5.83 -12.78 -1.60
N LEU A 130 -5.42 -11.55 -1.81
CA LEU A 130 -4.74 -11.11 -3.04
C LEU A 130 -3.36 -11.77 -3.19
N PHE A 131 -3.05 -12.23 -4.40
CA PHE A 131 -1.73 -12.77 -4.77
C PHE A 131 -1.24 -13.95 -3.91
N SER A 132 -2.13 -14.61 -3.15
CA SER A 132 -1.72 -15.61 -2.16
C SER A 132 -0.88 -16.74 -2.76
N LYS A 133 -1.20 -17.20 -3.97
CA LYS A 133 -0.42 -18.23 -4.66
C LYS A 133 0.98 -17.74 -5.03
N GLU A 134 1.08 -16.56 -5.66
CA GLU A 134 2.37 -15.96 -6.06
C GLU A 134 3.24 -15.66 -4.83
N LEU A 135 2.64 -15.15 -3.76
CA LEU A 135 3.35 -14.84 -2.51
C LEU A 135 3.87 -16.11 -1.82
N ALA A 136 3.10 -17.20 -1.85
CA ALA A 136 3.53 -18.49 -1.30
C ALA A 136 4.71 -19.12 -2.07
N ASP A 137 4.85 -18.81 -3.36
CA ASP A 137 5.95 -19.30 -4.17
C ASP A 137 7.28 -18.56 -3.88
N VAL A 138 7.23 -17.35 -3.30
CA VAL A 138 8.42 -16.49 -3.13
C VAL A 138 8.72 -16.09 -1.69
N THR A 139 7.82 -16.37 -0.73
CA THR A 139 7.98 -16.06 0.69
C THR A 139 7.45 -17.18 1.57
N ASN A 140 7.79 -17.17 2.87
CA ASN A 140 7.10 -18.00 3.85
C ASN A 140 5.75 -17.32 4.22
N LEU A 141 4.71 -17.63 3.44
CA LEU A 141 3.40 -17.01 3.56
C LEU A 141 2.56 -17.62 4.70
N LYS A 142 1.99 -16.75 5.54
CA LYS A 142 0.91 -17.07 6.49
C LYS A 142 -0.31 -16.23 6.18
N CYS A 143 -1.48 -16.86 6.08
CA CYS A 143 -2.74 -16.15 5.83
C CYS A 143 -3.62 -16.13 7.08
N ALA A 144 -4.36 -15.02 7.26
CA ALA A 144 -5.44 -14.89 8.22
C ALA A 144 -6.71 -14.43 7.50
N THR A 145 -7.85 -15.01 7.85
CA THR A 145 -9.16 -14.53 7.37
C THR A 145 -10.10 -14.30 8.55
N ASP A 146 -10.82 -13.18 8.51
CA ASP A 146 -11.72 -12.79 9.61
C ASP A 146 -12.81 -13.84 9.84
N ASP A 147 -13.27 -14.50 8.76
CA ASP A 147 -14.31 -15.53 8.78
C ASP A 147 -13.77 -16.96 8.95
N GLY A 148 -12.45 -17.15 8.99
CA GLY A 148 -11.81 -18.47 9.13
C GLY A 148 -11.87 -19.36 7.90
N THR A 149 -12.24 -18.83 6.74
CA THR A 149 -12.35 -19.63 5.50
C THR A 149 -11.02 -20.08 4.91
N HIS A 150 -9.88 -19.45 5.34
CA HIS A 150 -8.54 -19.88 4.96
C HIS A 150 -7.48 -19.42 5.98
N GLY A 151 -6.57 -20.31 6.30
CA GLY A 151 -5.45 -20.04 7.21
C GLY A 151 -5.90 -19.86 8.67
N HIS A 152 -5.33 -18.85 9.34
CA HIS A 152 -5.70 -18.50 10.71
C HIS A 152 -7.07 -17.82 10.74
N HIS A 153 -7.97 -18.26 11.61
CA HIS A 153 -9.25 -17.59 11.86
C HIS A 153 -9.02 -16.42 12.81
N GLY A 154 -9.07 -15.21 12.30
CA GLY A 154 -8.80 -13.96 13.05
C GLY A 154 -7.96 -12.97 12.26
N PHE A 155 -7.19 -12.15 12.96
CA PHE A 155 -6.49 -11.02 12.38
C PHE A 155 -4.98 -11.27 12.20
N VAL A 156 -4.38 -10.57 11.26
CA VAL A 156 -2.92 -10.57 11.02
C VAL A 156 -2.11 -10.23 12.28
N THR A 157 -2.70 -9.47 13.22
CA THR A 157 -2.07 -9.08 14.48
C THR A 157 -1.78 -10.26 15.41
N GLU A 158 -2.57 -11.31 15.34
CA GLU A 158 -2.37 -12.53 16.12
C GLU A 158 -1.20 -13.34 15.55
N LEU A 159 -1.13 -13.45 14.22
CA LEU A 159 0.01 -14.05 13.52
C LEU A 159 1.31 -13.26 13.75
N LEU A 160 1.23 -11.92 13.78
CA LEU A 160 2.38 -11.06 14.06
C LEU A 160 2.92 -11.29 15.48
N ARG A 161 2.06 -11.35 16.49
CA ARG A 161 2.49 -11.67 17.88
C ARG A 161 3.15 -13.03 17.97
N ALA A 162 2.58 -14.03 17.28
CA ALA A 162 3.13 -15.40 17.24
C ALA A 162 4.47 -15.49 16.47
N ALA A 163 4.75 -14.53 15.60
CA ALA A 163 5.99 -14.48 14.81
C ALA A 163 7.18 -13.86 15.56
N ASP A 164 6.99 -13.35 16.80
CA ASP A 164 7.98 -12.59 17.55
C ASP A 164 8.56 -11.41 16.75
N PRO A 165 7.90 -10.24 16.75
CA PRO A 165 8.31 -9.08 15.94
C PRO A 165 9.76 -8.63 16.20
N ALA A 166 10.26 -8.82 17.44
CA ALA A 166 11.62 -8.43 17.79
C ALA A 166 12.70 -9.23 17.07
N SER A 167 12.36 -10.43 16.58
CA SER A 167 13.28 -11.32 15.84
C SER A 167 13.55 -10.88 14.39
N TYR A 168 12.79 -9.90 13.87
CA TYR A 168 13.01 -9.32 12.55
C TYR A 168 13.84 -8.05 12.62
N ASP A 169 14.56 -7.73 11.55
CA ASP A 169 15.30 -6.48 11.39
C ASP A 169 14.40 -5.39 10.81
N THR A 170 13.46 -5.78 9.95
CA THR A 170 12.50 -4.86 9.32
C THR A 170 11.10 -5.51 9.25
N ILE A 171 10.06 -4.70 9.48
CA ILE A 171 8.65 -5.11 9.33
C ILE A 171 7.95 -4.11 8.42
N CYS A 172 7.67 -4.52 7.18
CA CYS A 172 7.00 -3.69 6.17
C CYS A 172 5.48 -3.87 6.25
N VAL A 173 4.73 -2.79 6.44
CA VAL A 173 3.30 -2.86 6.74
C VAL A 173 2.48 -2.01 5.77
N CYS A 174 1.43 -2.59 5.19
CA CYS A 174 0.44 -1.86 4.40
C CYS A 174 -0.95 -2.49 4.51
N GLY A 175 -1.97 -1.65 4.68
CA GLY A 175 -3.36 -2.09 4.78
C GLY A 175 -4.27 -1.03 5.38
N PRO A 176 -5.46 -1.42 5.85
CA PRO A 176 -6.34 -0.50 6.57
C PRO A 176 -5.64 0.15 7.75
N GLU A 177 -5.85 1.46 7.93
CA GLU A 177 -5.12 2.22 8.95
C GLU A 177 -5.38 1.69 10.38
N VAL A 178 -6.59 1.16 10.64
CA VAL A 178 -6.90 0.48 11.91
C VAL A 178 -5.99 -0.73 12.14
N MET A 179 -5.77 -1.54 11.11
CA MET A 179 -4.85 -2.69 11.16
C MET A 179 -3.42 -2.22 11.40
N MET A 180 -2.96 -1.23 10.65
CA MET A 180 -1.60 -0.69 10.77
C MET A 180 -1.35 -0.08 12.16
N LYS A 181 -2.36 0.61 12.74
CA LYS A 181 -2.30 1.11 14.12
C LYS A 181 -2.15 -0.03 15.12
N ALA A 182 -2.89 -1.12 14.95
CA ALA A 182 -2.78 -2.29 15.84
C ALA A 182 -1.41 -2.98 15.70
N VAL A 183 -0.85 -3.04 14.48
CA VAL A 183 0.52 -3.51 14.25
C VAL A 183 1.52 -2.61 14.96
N LEU A 184 1.41 -1.28 14.82
CA LEU A 184 2.31 -0.33 15.51
C LEU A 184 2.25 -0.51 17.03
N ALA A 185 1.06 -0.70 17.60
CA ALA A 185 0.92 -0.95 19.05
C ALA A 185 1.67 -2.23 19.49
N ILE A 186 1.62 -3.29 18.68
CA ILE A 186 2.38 -4.52 18.95
C ILE A 186 3.89 -4.26 18.93
N LEU A 187 4.37 -3.47 17.97
CA LEU A 187 5.80 -3.14 17.87
C LEU A 187 6.27 -2.26 19.04
N ILE A 188 5.40 -1.35 19.53
CA ILE A 188 5.65 -0.55 20.72
C ILE A 188 5.77 -1.47 21.95
N ASP A 189 4.81 -2.39 22.14
CA ASP A 189 4.82 -3.35 23.25
C ASP A 189 6.05 -4.26 23.21
N ALA A 190 6.53 -4.59 21.99
CA ALA A 190 7.76 -5.36 21.77
C ALA A 190 9.06 -4.52 21.88
N GLY A 191 8.96 -3.21 22.08
CA GLY A 191 10.09 -2.29 22.21
C GLY A 191 10.88 -2.06 20.91
N CYS A 192 10.23 -2.24 19.73
CA CYS A 192 10.89 -2.11 18.43
C CYS A 192 10.06 -1.33 17.38
N PRO A 193 9.42 -0.19 17.72
CA PRO A 193 8.59 0.55 16.76
C PRO A 193 9.38 1.07 15.54
N GLU A 194 10.67 1.34 15.68
CA GLU A 194 11.57 1.80 14.61
C GLU A 194 11.81 0.75 13.52
N LYS A 195 11.62 -0.54 13.82
CA LYS A 195 11.72 -1.62 12.83
C LYS A 195 10.50 -1.68 11.89
N GLY A 196 9.39 -1.07 12.29
CA GLY A 196 8.17 -0.99 11.48
C GLY A 196 8.29 0.09 10.41
N GLN A 197 8.03 -0.25 9.14
CA GLN A 197 7.90 0.67 8.01
C GLN A 197 6.45 0.61 7.52
N PHE A 198 5.73 1.72 7.58
CA PHE A 198 4.29 1.81 7.34
C PHE A 198 4.00 2.62 6.08
N SER A 199 3.35 2.03 5.09
CA SER A 199 2.89 2.74 3.89
C SER A 199 1.56 3.43 4.16
N LEU A 200 1.59 4.75 4.34
CA LEU A 200 0.44 5.56 4.70
C LEU A 200 -0.35 5.98 3.46
N HIS A 201 -1.67 6.01 3.61
CA HIS A 201 -2.58 6.60 2.65
C HIS A 201 -3.14 7.91 3.18
N ARG A 202 -3.08 8.99 2.38
CA ARG A 202 -3.67 10.30 2.66
C ARG A 202 -4.26 10.87 1.37
N TYR A 203 -5.16 11.83 1.50
CA TYR A 203 -5.68 12.54 0.34
C TYR A 203 -4.56 13.33 -0.35
N MET A 204 -4.24 12.97 -1.59
CA MET A 204 -3.19 13.60 -2.38
C MET A 204 -3.77 14.32 -3.58
N LYS A 205 -3.29 15.56 -3.84
CA LYS A 205 -3.63 16.35 -5.05
C LYS A 205 -2.43 16.45 -6.00
N CYS A 206 -1.32 17.02 -5.53
CA CYS A 206 -0.18 17.31 -6.41
C CYS A 206 0.78 16.12 -6.60
N GLY A 207 0.87 15.19 -5.64
CA GLY A 207 1.81 14.08 -5.64
C GLY A 207 3.29 14.44 -5.48
N VAL A 208 3.64 15.75 -5.38
CA VAL A 208 5.02 16.25 -5.43
C VAL A 208 5.40 17.19 -4.25
N GLY A 209 4.60 17.17 -3.18
CA GLY A 209 4.93 17.88 -1.94
C GLY A 209 4.69 19.39 -1.93
N ILE A 210 3.87 19.96 -2.82
CA ILE A 210 3.64 21.41 -2.92
C ILE A 210 2.39 21.83 -2.15
N CYS A 211 1.25 21.16 -2.35
CA CYS A 211 -0.06 21.65 -1.90
C CYS A 211 -0.37 21.45 -0.42
N GLY A 212 0.34 20.57 0.29
CA GLY A 212 0.12 20.28 1.70
C GLY A 212 -1.11 19.42 2.03
N SER A 213 -1.92 19.00 1.04
CA SER A 213 -3.16 18.24 1.29
C SER A 213 -2.94 16.89 1.97
N CYS A 214 -1.76 16.31 1.83
CA CYS A 214 -1.39 15.01 2.40
C CYS A 214 -0.48 15.12 3.64
N CYS A 215 -0.44 16.29 4.31
CA CYS A 215 0.38 16.47 5.51
C CYS A 215 -0.09 15.60 6.66
N ILE A 216 0.87 15.05 7.40
CA ILE A 216 0.66 14.41 8.71
C ILE A 216 0.64 15.50 9.77
N ASP A 217 -0.38 15.50 10.63
CA ASP A 217 -0.54 16.51 11.67
C ASP A 217 0.59 16.44 12.72
N HIS A 218 0.87 17.58 13.27
CA HIS A 218 1.95 17.98 14.16
C HIS A 218 3.33 18.05 13.50
N SER A 219 3.73 17.08 12.66
CA SER A 219 5.06 17.08 12.03
C SER A 219 5.11 17.93 10.74
N GLY A 220 3.97 18.05 10.02
CA GLY A 220 3.90 18.69 8.71
C GLY A 220 4.56 17.88 7.59
N LEU A 221 4.96 16.63 7.84
CA LEU A 221 5.49 15.73 6.82
C LEU A 221 4.43 15.44 5.76
N ARG A 222 4.83 15.47 4.50
CA ARG A 222 3.93 15.28 3.35
C ARG A 222 4.04 13.85 2.85
N VAL A 223 2.97 13.08 2.95
CA VAL A 223 2.96 11.67 2.56
C VAL A 223 3.42 11.46 1.12
N CYS A 224 3.09 12.36 0.20
CA CYS A 224 3.50 12.23 -1.20
C CYS A 224 4.98 12.53 -1.49
N ARG A 225 5.71 13.19 -0.56
CA ARG A 225 7.11 13.59 -0.76
C ARG A 225 8.04 12.96 0.26
N ASP A 226 7.66 13.07 1.54
CA ASP A 226 8.49 12.64 2.67
C ASP A 226 8.23 11.15 3.00
N GLY A 227 7.08 10.57 2.53
CA GLY A 227 6.66 9.19 2.51
C GLY A 227 6.42 8.68 1.07
N PRO A 228 5.50 7.75 0.83
CA PRO A 228 4.40 7.31 1.71
C PRO A 228 4.82 6.37 2.84
N VAL A 229 6.04 5.83 2.81
CA VAL A 229 6.53 4.92 3.83
C VAL A 229 7.25 5.71 4.93
N PHE A 230 6.82 5.50 6.17
CA PHE A 230 7.40 6.10 7.37
C PHE A 230 7.70 5.01 8.40
N THR A 231 8.73 5.22 9.21
CA THR A 231 9.03 4.33 10.34
C THR A 231 8.06 4.58 11.51
N GLY A 232 7.86 3.55 12.35
CA GLY A 232 6.89 3.59 13.43
C GLY A 232 7.19 4.69 14.47
N ASP A 233 8.46 4.95 14.76
CA ASP A 233 8.90 6.03 15.66
C ASP A 233 8.54 7.44 15.14
N VAL A 234 8.47 7.64 13.82
CA VAL A 234 8.06 8.91 13.21
C VAL A 234 6.54 9.13 13.34
N ILE A 235 5.73 8.07 13.18
CA ILE A 235 4.27 8.20 13.15
C ILE A 235 3.59 8.02 14.52
N ILE A 236 4.30 7.51 15.52
CA ILE A 236 3.75 7.18 16.84
C ILE A 236 3.08 8.39 17.54
N ASN A 237 3.58 9.61 17.33
CA ASN A 237 3.08 10.84 17.93
C ASN A 237 2.24 11.70 16.93
N SER A 238 1.74 11.10 15.85
CA SER A 238 0.93 11.78 14.86
C SER A 238 -0.57 11.47 15.02
N GLU A 239 -1.38 11.98 14.09
CA GLU A 239 -2.81 11.63 13.99
C GLU A 239 -3.05 10.20 13.48
N PHE A 240 -2.00 9.47 13.12
CA PHE A 240 -2.09 8.12 12.56
C PHE A 240 -2.98 7.21 13.40
N GLY A 241 -3.94 6.56 12.73
CA GLY A 241 -4.93 5.69 13.38
C GLY A 241 -5.99 6.42 14.20
N SER A 242 -6.11 7.75 14.10
CA SER A 242 -7.12 8.54 14.80
C SER A 242 -8.09 9.23 13.82
N TYR A 243 -7.57 9.93 12.82
CA TYR A 243 -8.36 10.55 11.77
C TYR A 243 -7.54 10.76 10.49
N THR A 244 -8.24 10.95 9.38
CA THR A 244 -7.70 11.43 8.11
C THR A 244 -8.35 12.77 7.74
N ARG A 245 -7.90 13.38 6.63
CA ARG A 245 -8.55 14.55 6.05
C ARG A 245 -9.15 14.22 4.70
N ASP A 246 -10.34 14.73 4.45
CA ASP A 246 -10.97 14.66 3.14
C ASP A 246 -10.43 15.74 2.17
N ALA A 247 -10.99 15.79 0.96
CA ALA A 247 -10.63 16.76 -0.07
C ALA A 247 -10.80 18.23 0.34
N SER A 248 -11.68 18.53 1.29
CA SER A 248 -11.92 19.85 1.83
C SER A 248 -11.01 20.22 3.02
N GLY A 249 -10.17 19.26 3.48
CA GLY A 249 -9.33 19.39 4.66
C GLY A 249 -10.05 19.09 5.98
N ARG A 250 -11.35 18.68 5.95
CA ARG A 250 -12.10 18.32 7.15
C ARG A 250 -11.56 17.00 7.72
N ARG A 251 -11.42 16.94 9.05
CA ARG A 251 -11.07 15.71 9.78
C ARG A 251 -12.20 14.68 9.67
N LYS A 252 -11.84 13.47 9.31
CA LYS A 252 -12.72 12.31 9.21
C LYS A 252 -12.14 11.23 10.12
N PRO A 253 -12.85 10.80 11.18
CA PRO A 253 -12.41 9.69 12.03
C PRO A 253 -12.17 8.41 11.24
N ILE A 254 -11.24 7.58 11.73
CA ILE A 254 -10.92 6.26 11.17
C ILE A 254 -11.76 5.19 11.86
#